data_da80a32e88ebcb810d69b9dd4cf34e7f
#
_entry.id   da80a32e88ebcb810d69b9dd4cf34e7f
#
_cell.length_a   1.000
_cell.length_b   1.000
_cell.length_c   1.000
_cell.angle_alpha   90.00
_cell.angle_beta   90.00
_cell.angle_gamma   90.00
#
_symmetry.space_group_name_H-M   'P 1'
#
loop_
_entity.id
_entity.type
_entity.pdbx_description
1 polymer ?
#
loop_
_entity_poly.entity_id
_entity_poly.type
_entity_poly.pdbx_seq_one_letter_code
_entity_poly.pdbx_strand_id
1 'polypeptide(L)'
;MPGVTAALISVAIGQSLSEISEAAHEDLGNALYKKYKCYFHDCLDHPEYLVDVLKQVFGDGYISIVSNINKRLEEFSYQKPINEFLLGINK
;
A
#
# COMPACT_ATOMS: atom_id res chain seq x y z
N MET A 1 8.43 16.51 -5.58
CA MET A 1 8.06 16.85 -4.20
C MET A 1 7.64 15.58 -3.46
N PRO A 2 8.22 15.35 -2.28
CA PRO A 2 7.93 14.11 -1.53
C PRO A 2 6.44 13.91 -1.22
N GLY A 3 5.72 15.00 -0.94
CA GLY A 3 4.30 14.92 -0.62
C GLY A 3 3.43 14.39 -1.73
N VAL A 4 3.77 14.71 -2.99
CA VAL A 4 3.00 14.23 -4.15
C VAL A 4 3.15 12.73 -4.31
N THR A 5 4.37 12.23 -4.20
CA THR A 5 4.64 10.79 -4.31
C THR A 5 3.96 10.01 -3.19
N ALA A 6 4.05 10.50 -1.96
CA ALA A 6 3.38 9.87 -0.82
C ALA A 6 1.86 9.87 -1.00
N ALA A 7 1.29 10.94 -1.55
CA ALA A 7 -0.14 11.02 -1.82
C ALA A 7 -0.58 9.99 -2.87
N LEU A 8 0.23 9.80 -3.92
CA LEU A 8 -0.07 8.78 -4.95
C LEU A 8 -0.10 7.39 -4.33
N ILE A 9 0.86 7.08 -3.47
CA ILE A 9 0.91 5.80 -2.76
C ILE A 9 -0.34 5.62 -1.91
N SER A 10 -0.69 6.62 -1.12
CA SER A 10 -1.85 6.57 -0.24
C SER A 10 -3.14 6.34 -1.02
N VAL A 11 -3.32 7.06 -2.14
CA VAL A 11 -4.50 6.91 -2.99
C VAL A 11 -4.55 5.51 -3.60
N ALA A 12 -3.43 5.01 -4.12
CA ALA A 12 -3.39 3.68 -4.74
C ALA A 12 -3.75 2.58 -3.73
N ILE A 13 -3.19 2.66 -2.52
CA ILE A 13 -3.51 1.70 -1.47
C ILE A 13 -4.99 1.79 -1.11
N GLY A 14 -5.48 2.99 -0.85
CA GLY A 14 -6.86 3.21 -0.46
C GLY A 14 -7.86 2.72 -1.49
N GLN A 15 -7.62 3.02 -2.77
CA GLN A 15 -8.51 2.60 -3.85
C GLN A 15 -8.50 1.08 -4.03
N SER A 16 -7.32 0.46 -3.90
CA SER A 16 -7.21 -0.99 -4.01
C SER A 16 -8.00 -1.70 -2.92
N LEU A 17 -8.00 -1.15 -1.71
CA LEU A 17 -8.77 -1.71 -0.60
C LEU A 17 -10.26 -1.44 -0.76
N SER A 18 -10.64 -0.25 -1.21
CA SER A 18 -12.05 0.11 -1.39
C SER A 18 -12.75 -0.75 -2.43
N GLU A 19 -12.01 -1.29 -3.40
CA GLU A 19 -12.57 -2.23 -4.36
C GLU A 19 -13.04 -3.53 -3.69
N ILE A 20 -12.46 -3.87 -2.55
CA ILE A 20 -12.86 -5.05 -1.78
C ILE A 20 -14.07 -4.70 -0.90
N SER A 21 -13.89 -3.68 -0.03
CA SER A 21 -14.95 -3.17 0.84
C SER A 21 -14.44 -1.95 1.60
N GLU A 22 -15.39 -1.16 2.13
CA GLU A 22 -15.03 -0.03 3.00
C GLU A 22 -14.37 -0.54 4.28
N ALA A 23 -14.84 -1.68 4.78
CA ALA A 23 -14.28 -2.29 5.97
C ALA A 23 -12.81 -2.67 5.77
N ALA A 24 -12.45 -3.13 4.58
CA ALA A 24 -11.06 -3.48 4.28
C ALA A 24 -10.14 -2.27 4.43
N HIS A 25 -10.58 -1.12 3.97
CA HIS A 25 -9.82 0.13 4.08
C HIS A 25 -9.57 0.49 5.55
N GLU A 26 -10.62 0.48 6.35
CA GLU A 26 -10.52 0.78 7.78
C GLU A 26 -9.67 -0.25 8.52
N ASP A 27 -9.90 -1.52 8.25
CA ASP A 27 -9.19 -2.60 8.93
C ASP A 27 -7.69 -2.51 8.70
N LEU A 28 -7.27 -2.26 7.46
CA LEU A 28 -5.85 -2.13 7.18
C LEU A 28 -5.26 -0.88 7.84
N GLY A 29 -5.96 0.25 7.75
CA GLY A 29 -5.50 1.49 8.37
C GLY A 29 -5.29 1.34 9.86
N ASN A 30 -6.25 0.72 10.54
CA ASN A 30 -6.18 0.50 11.98
C ASN A 30 -5.05 -0.47 12.34
N ALA A 31 -4.90 -1.56 11.60
CA ALA A 31 -3.87 -2.55 11.85
C ALA A 31 -2.47 -1.97 11.64
N LEU A 32 -2.30 -1.18 10.58
CA LEU A 32 -1.03 -0.55 10.27
C LEU A 32 -0.63 0.43 11.38
N TYR A 33 -1.56 1.26 11.80
CA TYR A 33 -1.30 2.22 12.88
C TYR A 33 -1.02 1.51 14.21
N LYS A 34 -1.79 0.47 14.52
CA LYS A 34 -1.64 -0.27 15.77
C LYS A 34 -0.27 -0.93 15.86
N LYS A 35 0.22 -1.51 14.77
CA LYS A 35 1.48 -2.25 14.77
C LYS A 35 2.70 -1.35 14.59
N TYR A 36 2.64 -0.41 13.65
CA TYR A 36 3.81 0.38 13.25
C TYR A 36 3.67 1.87 13.50
N LYS A 37 2.50 2.32 13.94
CA LYS A 37 2.19 3.74 14.12
C LYS A 37 2.35 4.54 12.83
N CYS A 38 2.04 3.90 11.70
CA CYS A 38 2.18 4.47 10.36
C CYS A 38 0.83 4.62 9.69
N TYR A 39 0.77 5.52 8.73
CA TYR A 39 -0.37 5.70 7.85
C TYR A 39 -0.01 5.18 6.46
N PHE A 40 -0.97 5.15 5.53
CA PHE A 40 -0.73 4.65 4.17
C PHE A 40 0.43 5.36 3.49
N HIS A 41 0.51 6.69 3.62
CA HIS A 41 1.57 7.45 2.96
C HIS A 41 2.97 7.14 3.51
N ASP A 42 3.06 6.69 4.74
CA ASP A 42 4.35 6.31 5.35
C ASP A 42 4.91 5.03 4.74
N CYS A 43 4.06 4.24 4.08
CA CYS A 43 4.49 3.01 3.44
C CYS A 43 5.41 3.26 2.25
N LEU A 44 5.47 4.48 1.75
CA LEU A 44 6.42 4.84 0.69
C LEU A 44 7.85 4.51 1.13
N ASP A 45 8.19 4.81 2.38
CA ASP A 45 9.52 4.55 2.93
C ASP A 45 9.64 3.15 3.53
N HIS A 46 8.52 2.49 3.82
CA HIS A 46 8.48 1.19 4.49
C HIS A 46 7.48 0.25 3.82
N PRO A 47 7.73 -0.12 2.55
CA PRO A 47 6.80 -1.03 1.85
C PRO A 47 6.63 -2.37 2.55
N GLU A 48 7.66 -2.83 3.26
CA GLU A 48 7.61 -4.07 4.02
C GLU A 48 6.56 -4.04 5.13
N TYR A 49 6.30 -2.88 5.71
CA TYR A 49 5.26 -2.74 6.73
C TYR A 49 3.88 -3.00 6.13
N LEU A 50 3.64 -2.48 4.95
CA LEU A 50 2.37 -2.67 4.26
C LEU A 50 2.12 -4.14 3.97
N VAL A 51 3.11 -4.83 3.40
CA VAL A 51 2.99 -6.25 3.06
C VAL A 51 2.72 -7.09 4.30
N ASP A 52 3.45 -6.83 5.39
CA ASP A 52 3.27 -7.56 6.64
C ASP A 52 1.84 -7.44 7.16
N VAL A 53 1.32 -6.22 7.19
CA VAL A 53 -0.03 -5.97 7.71
C VAL A 53 -1.09 -6.53 6.76
N LEU A 54 -0.87 -6.43 5.44
CA LEU A 54 -1.78 -7.02 4.46
C LEU A 54 -1.92 -8.52 4.67
N LYS A 55 -0.81 -9.21 4.91
CA LYS A 55 -0.82 -10.65 5.18
C LYS A 55 -1.58 -10.97 6.46
N GLN A 56 -1.42 -10.14 7.50
CA GLN A 56 -2.11 -10.36 8.77
C GLN A 56 -3.62 -10.18 8.66
N VAL A 57 -4.05 -9.14 7.94
CA VAL A 57 -5.48 -8.81 7.85
C VAL A 57 -6.20 -9.67 6.82
N PHE A 58 -5.59 -9.93 5.68
CA PHE A 58 -6.25 -10.57 4.54
C PHE A 58 -5.73 -11.97 4.22
N GLY A 59 -4.69 -12.43 4.91
CA GLY A 59 -4.09 -13.73 4.60
C GLY A 59 -3.66 -13.82 3.15
N ASP A 60 -3.99 -14.92 2.48
CA ASP A 60 -3.59 -15.14 1.08
C ASP A 60 -4.21 -14.12 0.12
N GLY A 61 -5.28 -13.46 0.52
CA GLY A 61 -5.91 -12.42 -0.28
C GLY A 61 -5.04 -11.20 -0.53
N TYR A 62 -3.96 -11.04 0.23
CA TYR A 62 -3.07 -9.89 0.06
C TYR A 62 -2.47 -9.83 -1.35
N ILE A 63 -2.33 -10.97 -2.01
CA ILE A 63 -1.74 -11.03 -3.36
C ILE A 63 -2.57 -10.23 -4.35
N SER A 64 -3.90 -10.33 -4.28
CA SER A 64 -4.79 -9.55 -5.14
C SER A 64 -4.67 -8.06 -4.89
N ILE A 65 -4.50 -7.67 -3.64
CA ILE A 65 -4.36 -6.27 -3.27
C ILE A 65 -3.04 -5.71 -3.81
N VAL A 66 -1.94 -6.45 -3.63
CA VAL A 66 -0.63 -6.07 -4.16
C VAL A 66 -0.70 -5.93 -5.69
N SER A 67 -1.37 -6.86 -6.36
CA SER A 67 -1.54 -6.80 -7.82
C SER A 67 -2.28 -5.53 -8.25
N ASN A 68 -3.33 -5.16 -7.52
CA ASN A 68 -4.08 -3.93 -7.79
C ASN A 68 -3.21 -2.69 -7.60
N ILE A 69 -2.43 -2.65 -6.54
CA ILE A 69 -1.52 -1.53 -6.27
C ILE A 69 -0.51 -1.40 -7.41
N ASN A 70 0.05 -2.52 -7.87
CA ASN A 70 0.98 -2.53 -9.00
C ASN A 70 0.35 -1.92 -10.25
N LYS A 71 -0.87 -2.31 -10.56
CA LYS A 71 -1.57 -1.80 -11.74
C LYS A 71 -1.82 -0.30 -11.66
N ARG A 72 -2.20 0.18 -10.49
CA ARG A 72 -2.52 1.59 -10.30
C ARG A 72 -1.29 2.48 -10.37
N LEU A 73 -0.13 1.96 -9.98
CA LEU A 73 1.11 2.73 -9.93
C LEU A 73 2.04 2.46 -11.12
N GLU A 74 1.70 1.52 -11.99
CA GLU A 74 2.53 1.13 -13.12
C GLU A 74 2.91 2.33 -13.99
N GLU A 75 1.98 3.20 -14.30
CA GLU A 75 2.23 4.36 -15.14
C GLU A 75 3.15 5.39 -14.48
N PHE A 76 3.35 5.30 -13.18
CA PHE A 76 4.22 6.20 -12.42
C PHE A 76 5.56 5.55 -12.06
N SER A 77 5.82 4.33 -12.55
CA SER A 77 7.02 3.58 -12.18
C SER A 77 8.33 4.20 -12.68
N TYR A 78 8.24 5.16 -13.62
CA TYR A 78 9.41 5.94 -14.02
C TYR A 78 9.96 6.81 -12.89
N GLN A 79 9.12 7.12 -11.90
CA GLN A 79 9.56 7.84 -10.70
C GLN A 79 10.28 6.87 -9.78
N LYS A 80 11.53 7.21 -9.44
CA LYS A 80 12.37 6.31 -8.63
C LYS A 80 11.70 5.89 -7.32
N PRO A 81 11.11 6.80 -6.51
CA PRO A 81 10.45 6.38 -5.26
C PRO A 81 9.31 5.40 -5.48
N ILE A 82 8.52 5.58 -6.53
CA ILE A 82 7.42 4.67 -6.86
C ILE A 82 7.98 3.31 -7.24
N ASN A 83 8.99 3.28 -8.09
CA ASN A 83 9.62 2.04 -8.51
C ASN A 83 10.18 1.26 -7.32
N GLU A 84 10.86 1.95 -6.41
CA GLU A 84 11.41 1.33 -5.20
C GLU A 84 10.31 0.78 -4.30
N PHE A 85 9.21 1.52 -4.16
CA PHE A 85 8.05 1.05 -3.40
C PHE A 85 7.49 -0.25 -4.00
N LEU A 86 7.30 -0.27 -5.34
CA LEU A 86 6.77 -1.45 -6.02
C LEU A 86 7.69 -2.65 -5.85
N LEU A 87 9.01 -2.44 -5.95
CA LEU A 87 9.97 -3.52 -5.71
C LEU A 87 9.85 -4.05 -4.28
N GLY A 88 9.62 -3.16 -3.33
CA GLY A 88 9.48 -3.54 -1.92
C GLY A 88 8.23 -4.36 -1.63
N ILE A 89 7.09 -4.04 -2.25
CA ILE A 89 5.86 -4.77 -2.00
C ILE A 89 5.78 -6.10 -2.77
N ASN A 90 6.64 -6.29 -3.78
CA ASN A 90 6.63 -7.50 -4.59
C ASN A 90 7.68 -8.54 -4.17
N LYS A 91 8.36 -8.30 -3.09
CA LYS A 91 9.35 -9.26 -2.57
C LYS A 91 8.69 -10.50 -1.98
#